data_e1befbdfb20e2de4cbde30ccae664148
#
_entry.id   e1befbdfb20e2de4cbde30ccae664148
#
_cell.length_a   1.000
_cell.length_b   1.000
_cell.length_c   1.000
_cell.angle_alpha   90.00
_cell.angle_beta   90.00
_cell.angle_gamma   90.00
#
_symmetry.space_group_name_H-M   'P 1'
#
loop_
_entity.id
_entity.type
_entity.pdbx_description
1 polymer ?
#
loop_
_entity_poly.entity_id
_entity_poly.type
_entity_poly.pdbx_seq_one_letter_code
_entity_poly.pdbx_strand_id
1 'polypeptide(L)'
;MKNIKMRYPIYLKEFKCIGGECEDSCCIGWDVDIDKFTFYQYESVSDSDMKNILESNLIKNKKCQCDEIDFAKVKLGESKRCPFLKCDNYCVIHSNLGEEYLSNVCTSFPRVTNKIDGIYEISLAVACPEAARILLLKKDGIEFSESDEDLGKHIVSSEVNTKLSEEAYLPVEFLKEIRETSIKIMKNRKFSLDKRLYILGEFINDLEDEYEYNCHNTLSFIKEYDIDTIKDSYEENYMNYIIQVDFFKKLLTMLRVEKDIDSDRFKEYSKEVRIGLNLDEENYLAKNAQMYIKAFEEYEKEFIEENSYIFKNYIVNFIYSNLFPFCERESIFDSYIMLLIRYTFIRFYLVGMYIYHKKNKEVLNKALSKEEVVRFIQCFSKVVEHHKTYLIDLLNYIKEHDFNNLEFVKTLLP
;
A
#
# COMPACT_ATOMS: atom_id res chain seq x y z
N MET A 1 8.02 -21.33 23.99
CA MET A 1 7.46 -20.24 23.17
C MET A 1 7.67 -18.95 23.93
N LYS A 2 8.14 -17.90 23.28
CA LYS A 2 8.52 -16.66 23.95
C LYS A 2 7.33 -15.70 23.79
N ASN A 3 6.67 -15.39 24.91
CA ASN A 3 5.58 -14.41 24.92
C ASN A 3 6.16 -13.06 24.52
N ILE A 4 5.68 -12.46 23.44
CA ILE A 4 6.18 -11.21 22.89
C ILE A 4 5.11 -10.13 22.99
N LYS A 5 5.53 -8.90 23.29
CA LYS A 5 4.64 -7.75 23.29
C LYS A 5 4.32 -7.37 21.84
N MET A 6 3.03 -7.31 21.52
CA MET A 6 2.52 -7.03 20.19
C MET A 6 1.54 -5.86 20.21
N ARG A 7 1.63 -4.98 19.20
CA ARG A 7 0.65 -3.93 18.90
C ARG A 7 0.07 -4.17 17.51
N TYR A 8 -1.24 -4.07 17.37
CA TYR A 8 -1.91 -4.40 16.12
C TYR A 8 -3.26 -3.67 15.96
N PRO A 9 -3.70 -3.41 14.71
CA PRO A 9 -5.06 -2.98 14.45
C PRO A 9 -6.04 -4.13 14.74
N ILE A 10 -7.17 -3.82 15.36
CA ILE A 10 -8.16 -4.82 15.82
C ILE A 10 -8.63 -5.73 14.68
N TYR A 11 -8.71 -5.22 13.45
CA TYR A 11 -9.09 -6.00 12.27
C TYR A 11 -8.19 -7.22 12.03
N LEU A 12 -6.94 -7.23 12.56
CA LEU A 12 -6.03 -8.38 12.41
C LEU A 12 -6.64 -9.68 12.93
N LYS A 13 -7.43 -9.60 14.01
CA LYS A 13 -8.09 -10.76 14.61
C LYS A 13 -9.29 -11.28 13.79
N GLU A 14 -9.80 -10.47 12.89
CA GLU A 14 -10.91 -10.83 11.99
C GLU A 14 -10.41 -11.58 10.76
N PHE A 15 -9.10 -11.48 10.44
CA PHE A 15 -8.52 -12.04 9.23
C PHE A 15 -8.42 -13.56 9.28
N LYS A 16 -8.98 -14.20 8.24
CA LYS A 16 -8.79 -15.61 7.91
C LYS A 16 -8.57 -15.75 6.41
N CYS A 17 -7.55 -16.51 6.01
CA CYS A 17 -7.33 -16.80 4.60
C CYS A 17 -8.51 -17.62 4.04
N ILE A 18 -9.07 -17.17 2.91
CA ILE A 18 -10.21 -17.83 2.23
C ILE A 18 -9.76 -18.93 1.23
N GLY A 19 -8.45 -19.18 1.12
CA GLY A 19 -7.89 -20.27 0.35
C GLY A 19 -8.31 -20.28 -1.11
N GLY A 20 -8.91 -21.37 -1.57
CA GLY A 20 -9.33 -21.55 -2.96
C GLY A 20 -10.44 -20.61 -3.44
N GLU A 21 -11.17 -19.96 -2.55
CA GLU A 21 -12.20 -18.96 -2.90
C GLU A 21 -11.60 -17.58 -3.23
N CYS A 22 -10.27 -17.42 -3.08
CA CYS A 22 -9.60 -16.16 -3.31
C CYS A 22 -9.57 -15.82 -4.81
N GLU A 23 -10.11 -14.67 -5.17
CA GLU A 23 -10.18 -14.18 -6.55
C GLU A 23 -8.84 -13.66 -7.10
N ASP A 24 -7.84 -13.46 -6.23
CA ASP A 24 -6.49 -13.03 -6.61
C ASP A 24 -5.45 -13.67 -5.69
N SER A 25 -5.06 -14.90 -6.03
CA SER A 25 -4.19 -15.73 -5.20
C SER A 25 -2.81 -15.10 -4.98
N CYS A 26 -2.33 -15.17 -3.74
CA CYS A 26 -0.95 -14.82 -3.38
C CYS A 26 0.10 -15.80 -3.94
N CYS A 27 -0.31 -16.89 -4.57
CA CYS A 27 0.55 -17.85 -5.28
C CYS A 27 0.76 -17.50 -6.75
N ILE A 28 0.38 -16.29 -7.19
CA ILE A 28 0.49 -15.82 -8.58
C ILE A 28 0.97 -14.37 -8.60
N GLY A 29 1.93 -14.08 -9.50
CA GLY A 29 2.32 -12.71 -9.83
C GLY A 29 3.58 -12.19 -9.14
N TRP A 30 4.17 -12.92 -8.20
CA TRP A 30 5.43 -12.55 -7.53
C TRP A 30 6.30 -13.75 -7.19
N ASP A 31 7.56 -13.49 -6.87
CA ASP A 31 8.52 -14.51 -6.50
C ASP A 31 8.18 -15.11 -5.13
N VAL A 32 8.39 -16.42 -4.96
CA VAL A 32 8.15 -17.13 -3.71
C VAL A 32 9.49 -17.65 -3.19
N ASP A 33 9.91 -17.11 -2.07
CA ASP A 33 11.14 -17.48 -1.40
C ASP A 33 10.88 -18.55 -0.33
N ILE A 34 11.87 -19.39 -0.09
CA ILE A 34 11.85 -20.48 0.90
C ILE A 34 13.02 -20.28 1.86
N ASP A 35 12.71 -20.19 3.13
CA ASP A 35 13.69 -20.11 4.21
C ASP A 35 14.46 -21.43 4.38
N LYS A 36 15.63 -21.35 5.00
CA LYS A 36 16.55 -22.46 5.19
C LYS A 36 15.94 -23.62 5.98
N PHE A 37 15.21 -23.31 7.06
CA PHE A 37 14.57 -24.33 7.89
C PHE A 37 13.54 -25.11 7.07
N THR A 38 12.64 -24.43 6.39
CA THR A 38 11.60 -25.04 5.55
C THR A 38 12.21 -25.82 4.39
N PHE A 39 13.31 -25.32 3.79
CA PHE A 39 14.00 -26.05 2.72
C PHE A 39 14.48 -27.43 3.19
N TYR A 40 15.15 -27.53 4.34
CA TYR A 40 15.60 -28.81 4.88
C TYR A 40 14.45 -29.67 5.43
N GLN A 41 13.38 -29.05 5.91
CA GLN A 41 12.15 -29.75 6.27
C GLN A 41 11.56 -30.48 5.05
N TYR A 42 11.58 -29.85 3.87
CA TYR A 42 11.15 -30.48 2.61
C TYR A 42 12.04 -31.66 2.19
N GLU A 43 13.35 -31.56 2.36
CA GLU A 43 14.27 -32.69 2.10
C GLU A 43 13.97 -33.88 3.00
N SER A 44 13.41 -33.69 4.18
CA SER A 44 13.08 -34.73 5.16
C SER A 44 11.69 -35.33 5.00
N VAL A 45 10.87 -34.87 4.05
CA VAL A 45 9.53 -35.42 3.78
C VAL A 45 9.64 -36.90 3.38
N SER A 46 8.89 -37.74 4.06
CA SER A 46 8.93 -39.19 3.85
C SER A 46 8.02 -39.66 2.70
N ASP A 47 6.98 -38.92 2.37
CA ASP A 47 6.12 -39.17 1.22
C ASP A 47 6.90 -38.98 -0.09
N SER A 48 7.06 -40.02 -0.88
CA SER A 48 7.88 -40.02 -2.09
C SER A 48 7.33 -39.08 -3.17
N ASP A 49 6.02 -39.00 -3.31
CA ASP A 49 5.38 -38.17 -4.35
C ASP A 49 5.49 -36.72 -4.00
N MET A 50 5.22 -36.33 -2.76
CA MET A 50 5.42 -35.00 -2.26
C MET A 50 6.89 -34.57 -2.34
N LYS A 51 7.82 -35.44 -1.96
CA LYS A 51 9.26 -35.18 -2.04
C LYS A 51 9.69 -34.89 -3.47
N ASN A 52 9.27 -35.66 -4.44
CA ASN A 52 9.56 -35.45 -5.85
C ASN A 52 9.00 -34.11 -6.36
N ILE A 53 7.77 -33.76 -5.96
CA ILE A 53 7.15 -32.45 -6.31
C ILE A 53 7.97 -31.30 -5.74
N LEU A 54 8.39 -31.38 -4.47
CA LEU A 54 9.17 -30.36 -3.81
C LEU A 54 10.56 -30.19 -4.47
N GLU A 55 11.33 -31.26 -4.61
CA GLU A 55 12.69 -31.24 -5.18
C GLU A 55 12.69 -30.73 -6.63
N SER A 56 11.69 -31.11 -7.44
CA SER A 56 11.58 -30.69 -8.84
C SER A 56 11.34 -29.19 -9.00
N ASN A 57 10.67 -28.56 -8.05
CA ASN A 57 10.17 -27.19 -8.15
C ASN A 57 10.93 -26.18 -7.28
N LEU A 58 12.01 -26.59 -6.62
CA LEU A 58 12.85 -25.70 -5.82
C LEU A 58 14.25 -25.53 -6.42
N ILE A 59 14.85 -24.39 -6.16
CA ILE A 59 16.23 -24.08 -6.52
C ILE A 59 16.91 -23.31 -5.38
N LYS A 60 18.11 -23.75 -4.96
CA LYS A 60 18.89 -23.00 -3.98
C LYS A 60 19.26 -21.63 -4.52
N ASN A 61 19.09 -20.60 -3.72
CA ASN A 61 19.45 -19.23 -4.07
C ASN A 61 20.95 -19.02 -3.84
N LYS A 62 21.73 -18.97 -4.94
CA LYS A 62 23.18 -18.71 -4.87
C LYS A 62 23.55 -17.31 -4.36
N LYS A 63 22.58 -16.40 -4.31
CA LYS A 63 22.73 -15.02 -3.85
C LYS A 63 21.91 -14.78 -2.58
N CYS A 64 21.72 -15.82 -1.76
CA CYS A 64 20.99 -15.73 -0.49
C CYS A 64 21.57 -14.61 0.38
N GLN A 65 20.71 -13.71 0.83
CA GLN A 65 21.06 -12.61 1.72
C GLN A 65 20.60 -12.88 3.16
N CYS A 66 19.54 -13.67 3.32
CA CYS A 66 18.96 -13.99 4.61
C CYS A 66 18.46 -15.44 4.65
N ASP A 67 19.09 -16.27 5.46
CA ASP A 67 18.71 -17.69 5.65
C ASP A 67 17.23 -17.86 6.07
N GLU A 68 16.67 -16.89 6.77
CA GLU A 68 15.28 -16.90 7.26
C GLU A 68 14.26 -16.52 6.18
N ILE A 69 14.71 -16.02 5.02
CA ILE A 69 13.82 -15.53 3.96
C ILE A 69 14.11 -16.22 2.63
N ASP A 70 15.32 -16.06 2.07
CA ASP A 70 15.61 -16.29 0.66
C ASP A 70 16.66 -17.38 0.39
N PHE A 71 16.73 -18.40 1.24
CA PHE A 71 17.69 -19.52 1.10
C PHE A 71 17.47 -20.32 -0.19
N ALA A 72 16.21 -20.52 -0.59
CA ALA A 72 15.84 -21.12 -1.86
C ALA A 72 14.66 -20.38 -2.49
N LYS A 73 14.35 -20.71 -3.75
CA LYS A 73 13.26 -20.11 -4.52
C LYS A 73 12.41 -21.18 -5.16
N VAL A 74 11.12 -20.90 -5.31
CA VAL A 74 10.21 -21.69 -6.11
C VAL A 74 10.45 -21.42 -7.59
N LYS A 75 10.54 -22.45 -8.42
CA LYS A 75 10.58 -22.33 -9.89
C LYS A 75 9.17 -22.05 -10.38
N LEU A 76 8.86 -20.79 -10.62
CA LEU A 76 7.55 -20.36 -11.05
C LEU A 76 7.27 -20.77 -12.51
N GLY A 77 6.01 -21.06 -12.81
CA GLY A 77 5.50 -21.29 -14.16
C GLY A 77 5.19 -20.00 -14.90
N GLU A 78 4.41 -20.11 -15.98
CA GLU A 78 3.90 -18.96 -16.73
C GLU A 78 3.12 -17.99 -15.83
N SER A 79 3.17 -16.71 -16.13
CA SER A 79 2.54 -15.63 -15.33
C SER A 79 2.94 -15.67 -13.84
N LYS A 80 4.16 -16.12 -13.55
CA LYS A 80 4.66 -16.31 -12.18
C LYS A 80 3.72 -17.15 -11.29
N ARG A 81 3.09 -18.15 -11.85
CA ARG A 81 2.24 -19.09 -11.10
C ARG A 81 3.11 -20.08 -10.31
N CYS A 82 2.86 -20.18 -9.01
CA CYS A 82 3.49 -21.17 -8.15
C CYS A 82 3.08 -22.60 -8.57
N PRO A 83 4.03 -23.54 -8.80
CA PRO A 83 3.73 -24.93 -9.19
C PRO A 83 3.02 -25.72 -8.09
N PHE A 84 3.07 -25.25 -6.85
CA PHE A 84 2.35 -25.85 -5.72
C PHE A 84 0.87 -25.44 -5.64
N LEU A 85 0.41 -24.53 -6.51
CA LEU A 85 -0.99 -24.12 -6.60
C LEU A 85 -1.74 -25.05 -7.56
N LYS A 86 -2.65 -25.88 -7.01
CA LYS A 86 -3.49 -26.81 -7.79
C LYS A 86 -4.54 -26.06 -8.64
N CYS A 87 -5.24 -26.83 -9.49
CA CYS A 87 -6.32 -26.29 -10.33
C CYS A 87 -7.53 -25.80 -9.52
N ASP A 88 -7.72 -26.32 -8.32
CA ASP A 88 -8.76 -25.92 -7.36
C ASP A 88 -8.35 -24.69 -6.53
N ASN A 89 -7.22 -24.05 -6.87
CA ASN A 89 -6.62 -22.92 -6.17
C ASN A 89 -6.17 -23.19 -4.72
N TYR A 90 -6.00 -24.44 -4.32
CA TYR A 90 -5.37 -24.79 -3.04
C TYR A 90 -3.90 -25.14 -3.21
N CYS A 91 -3.10 -24.76 -2.20
CA CYS A 91 -1.68 -25.12 -2.15
C CYS A 91 -1.51 -26.61 -1.82
N VAL A 92 -0.77 -27.36 -2.66
CA VAL A 92 -0.52 -28.80 -2.44
C VAL A 92 0.28 -29.05 -1.16
N ILE A 93 1.21 -28.14 -0.80
CA ILE A 93 1.98 -28.25 0.45
C ILE A 93 1.04 -28.14 1.64
N HIS A 94 0.23 -27.06 1.69
CA HIS A 94 -0.72 -26.85 2.77
C HIS A 94 -1.75 -27.99 2.89
N SER A 95 -2.27 -28.46 1.76
CA SER A 95 -3.31 -29.52 1.74
C SER A 95 -2.79 -30.88 2.19
N ASN A 96 -1.54 -31.24 1.88
CA ASN A 96 -1.01 -32.57 2.11
C ASN A 96 -0.08 -32.66 3.32
N LEU A 97 0.65 -31.60 3.64
CA LEU A 97 1.64 -31.60 4.71
C LEU A 97 1.24 -30.73 5.91
N GLY A 98 0.33 -29.76 5.73
CA GLY A 98 -0.11 -28.85 6.78
C GLY A 98 0.55 -27.47 6.73
N GLU A 99 0.03 -26.55 7.57
CA GLU A 99 0.48 -25.16 7.65
C GLU A 99 1.95 -25.05 8.13
N GLU A 100 2.39 -25.96 8.98
CA GLU A 100 3.75 -26.01 9.52
C GLU A 100 4.83 -26.25 8.45
N TYR A 101 4.44 -26.75 7.27
CA TYR A 101 5.32 -26.91 6.11
C TYR A 101 5.34 -25.70 5.18
N LEU A 102 4.53 -24.68 5.41
CA LEU A 102 4.63 -23.44 4.65
C LEU A 102 5.93 -22.69 4.99
N SER A 103 6.54 -22.06 4.00
CA SER A 103 7.71 -21.19 4.23
C SER A 103 7.34 -19.97 5.07
N ASN A 104 8.34 -19.33 5.67
CA ASN A 104 8.13 -18.09 6.42
C ASN A 104 7.43 -17.02 5.57
N VAL A 105 7.77 -16.90 4.29
CA VAL A 105 7.12 -15.97 3.34
C VAL A 105 5.63 -16.31 3.16
N CYS A 106 5.32 -17.60 2.89
CA CYS A 106 3.95 -18.04 2.66
C CYS A 106 3.07 -17.94 3.92
N THR A 107 3.65 -18.19 5.11
CA THR A 107 2.94 -18.08 6.39
C THR A 107 2.72 -16.64 6.79
N SER A 108 3.69 -15.76 6.52
CA SER A 108 3.61 -14.34 6.91
C SER A 108 2.56 -13.59 6.11
N PHE A 109 2.50 -13.77 4.78
CA PHE A 109 1.55 -13.00 3.96
C PHE A 109 0.10 -13.30 4.33
N PRO A 110 -0.77 -12.31 4.46
CA PRO A 110 -0.56 -10.87 4.20
C PRO A 110 -0.12 -10.04 5.42
N ARG A 111 0.38 -10.70 6.47
CA ARG A 111 0.83 -9.98 7.68
C ARG A 111 2.14 -9.25 7.39
N VAL A 112 2.15 -7.96 7.70
CA VAL A 112 3.35 -7.11 7.70
C VAL A 112 3.75 -6.96 9.16
N THR A 113 4.94 -7.43 9.51
CA THR A 113 5.44 -7.41 10.88
C THR A 113 6.65 -6.50 10.96
N ASN A 114 6.55 -5.43 11.71
CA ASN A 114 7.66 -4.54 12.06
C ASN A 114 8.02 -4.75 13.54
N LYS A 115 9.26 -4.42 13.92
CA LYS A 115 9.70 -4.46 15.29
C LYS A 115 10.30 -3.11 15.68
N ILE A 116 9.68 -2.42 16.62
CA ILE A 116 10.07 -1.07 17.05
C ILE A 116 10.36 -1.11 18.54
N ASP A 117 11.60 -0.81 18.92
CA ASP A 117 12.07 -0.85 20.32
C ASP A 117 11.71 -2.17 21.04
N GLY A 118 11.77 -3.30 20.32
CA GLY A 118 11.45 -4.62 20.84
C GLY A 118 9.97 -4.99 20.86
N ILE A 119 9.06 -4.09 20.49
CA ILE A 119 7.61 -4.36 20.35
C ILE A 119 7.34 -4.77 18.90
N TYR A 120 6.59 -5.84 18.71
CA TYR A 120 6.16 -6.30 17.38
C TYR A 120 4.89 -5.57 16.98
N GLU A 121 4.91 -4.94 15.82
CA GLU A 121 3.76 -4.28 15.23
C GLU A 121 3.29 -5.05 13.99
N ILE A 122 2.07 -5.57 14.02
CA ILE A 122 1.54 -6.42 12.96
C ILE A 122 0.33 -5.77 12.34
N SER A 123 0.32 -5.70 11.01
CA SER A 123 -0.79 -5.21 10.18
C SER A 123 -1.07 -6.16 9.03
N LEU A 124 -1.98 -5.79 8.12
CA LEU A 124 -2.25 -6.55 6.90
C LEU A 124 -1.95 -5.72 5.65
N ALA A 125 -1.32 -6.37 4.67
CA ALA A 125 -1.10 -5.79 3.35
C ALA A 125 -2.41 -5.71 2.56
N VAL A 126 -2.72 -4.53 2.03
CA VAL A 126 -3.90 -4.29 1.18
C VAL A 126 -3.85 -5.10 -0.12
N ALA A 127 -2.68 -5.57 -0.52
CA ALA A 127 -2.49 -6.46 -1.68
C ALA A 127 -3.23 -7.81 -1.58
N CYS A 128 -3.69 -8.21 -0.39
CA CYS A 128 -4.53 -9.40 -0.20
C CYS A 128 -6.02 -9.02 -0.31
N PRO A 129 -6.83 -9.69 -1.15
CA PRO A 129 -8.25 -9.37 -1.32
C PRO A 129 -9.06 -9.40 -0.02
N GLU A 130 -8.85 -10.43 0.81
CA GLU A 130 -9.58 -10.55 2.07
C GLU A 130 -9.13 -9.49 3.09
N ALA A 131 -7.84 -9.22 3.19
CA ALA A 131 -7.33 -8.14 4.02
C ALA A 131 -7.90 -6.77 3.57
N ALA A 132 -7.93 -6.51 2.27
CA ALA A 132 -8.50 -5.29 1.71
C ALA A 132 -10.00 -5.13 2.08
N ARG A 133 -10.80 -6.19 1.95
CA ARG A 133 -12.21 -6.18 2.36
C ARG A 133 -12.38 -5.83 3.84
N ILE A 134 -11.65 -6.54 4.71
CA ILE A 134 -11.76 -6.37 6.16
C ILE A 134 -11.37 -4.95 6.59
N LEU A 135 -10.21 -4.47 6.14
CA LEU A 135 -9.69 -3.19 6.65
C LEU A 135 -10.31 -1.97 5.96
N LEU A 136 -10.55 -2.01 4.63
CA LEU A 136 -11.05 -0.85 3.89
C LEU A 136 -12.54 -0.58 4.16
N LEU A 137 -13.35 -1.63 4.33
CA LEU A 137 -14.79 -1.48 4.55
C LEU A 137 -15.18 -1.19 6.00
N LYS A 138 -14.23 -1.00 6.90
CA LYS A 138 -14.47 -0.70 8.31
C LYS A 138 -14.94 0.74 8.51
N LYS A 139 -16.26 0.96 8.58
CA LYS A 139 -16.87 2.31 8.66
C LYS A 139 -16.40 3.10 9.89
N ASP A 140 -16.24 2.43 11.02
CA ASP A 140 -15.82 3.06 12.27
C ASP A 140 -14.32 3.45 12.25
N GLY A 141 -13.59 2.98 11.26
CA GLY A 141 -12.15 3.21 11.10
C GLY A 141 -11.30 2.13 11.77
N ILE A 142 -9.99 2.36 11.75
CA ILE A 142 -8.99 1.42 12.28
C ILE A 142 -8.68 1.79 13.72
N GLU A 143 -8.94 0.87 14.67
CA GLU A 143 -8.55 0.96 16.05
C GLU A 143 -7.42 -0.02 16.36
N PHE A 144 -6.57 0.33 17.35
CA PHE A 144 -5.38 -0.44 17.71
C PHE A 144 -5.51 -1.05 19.10
N SER A 145 -4.86 -2.19 19.30
CA SER A 145 -4.79 -2.91 20.57
C SER A 145 -3.38 -3.43 20.82
N GLU A 146 -3.10 -3.79 22.07
CA GLU A 146 -1.85 -4.43 22.48
C GLU A 146 -2.18 -5.75 23.21
N SER A 147 -1.31 -6.75 23.06
CA SER A 147 -1.37 -8.02 23.77
C SER A 147 0.00 -8.65 23.87
N ASP A 148 0.13 -9.63 24.76
CA ASP A 148 1.28 -10.52 24.83
C ASP A 148 0.85 -11.86 24.21
N GLU A 149 1.46 -12.24 23.09
CA GLU A 149 1.09 -13.43 22.33
C GLU A 149 2.32 -14.20 21.85
N ASP A 150 2.12 -15.47 21.54
CA ASP A 150 3.10 -16.27 20.83
C ASP A 150 2.99 -15.96 19.32
N LEU A 151 4.06 -15.43 18.77
CA LEU A 151 4.16 -15.17 17.34
C LEU A 151 4.78 -16.39 16.67
N GLY A 152 3.97 -17.20 15.99
CA GLY A 152 4.41 -18.35 15.22
C GLY A 152 5.47 -17.99 14.15
N LYS A 153 5.54 -18.76 13.06
CA LYS A 153 6.40 -18.41 11.92
C LYS A 153 6.07 -17.02 11.39
N HIS A 154 7.06 -16.16 11.25
CA HIS A 154 6.90 -14.78 10.76
C HIS A 154 8.20 -14.26 10.15
N ILE A 155 8.08 -13.20 9.38
CA ILE A 155 9.21 -12.40 8.89
C ILE A 155 9.08 -11.02 9.49
N VAL A 156 10.16 -10.50 10.06
CA VAL A 156 10.26 -9.09 10.46
C VAL A 156 10.65 -8.29 9.22
N SER A 157 9.70 -7.48 8.73
CA SER A 157 9.90 -6.64 7.53
C SER A 157 10.88 -5.52 7.78
N SER A 158 10.81 -4.91 8.97
CA SER A 158 11.72 -3.85 9.40
C SER A 158 11.91 -3.89 10.91
N GLU A 159 13.15 -3.67 11.37
CA GLU A 159 13.47 -3.50 12.79
C GLU A 159 14.06 -2.11 12.99
N VAL A 160 13.48 -1.34 13.90
CA VAL A 160 13.89 0.03 14.24
C VAL A 160 14.11 0.12 15.74
N ASN A 161 15.28 0.62 16.12
CA ASN A 161 15.54 1.04 17.48
C ASN A 161 15.64 2.57 17.51
N THR A 162 14.60 3.22 17.99
CA THR A 162 14.51 4.69 17.98
C THR A 162 15.58 5.36 18.83
N LYS A 163 16.20 4.64 19.77
CA LYS A 163 17.25 5.16 20.67
C LYS A 163 18.66 5.03 20.12
N LEU A 164 18.86 4.23 19.08
CA LEU A 164 20.16 3.89 18.49
C LEU A 164 20.27 4.31 17.03
N SER A 165 19.39 5.18 16.55
CA SER A 165 19.43 5.63 15.16
C SER A 165 20.71 6.42 14.90
N GLU A 166 21.53 5.94 13.97
CA GLU A 166 22.72 6.65 13.45
C GLU A 166 22.34 7.70 12.38
N GLU A 167 21.08 7.72 11.95
CA GLU A 167 20.56 8.66 10.95
C GLU A 167 20.19 9.99 11.61
N ALA A 168 21.22 10.74 12.02
CA ALA A 168 21.07 12.01 12.75
C ALA A 168 20.35 13.12 11.97
N TYR A 169 20.11 12.93 10.68
CA TYR A 169 19.41 13.88 9.80
C TYR A 169 17.89 13.64 9.72
N LEU A 170 17.40 12.52 10.27
CA LEU A 170 15.98 12.20 10.31
C LEU A 170 15.48 12.05 11.76
N PRO A 171 14.27 12.55 12.07
CA PRO A 171 13.69 12.49 13.42
C PRO A 171 13.17 11.10 13.82
N VAL A 172 13.94 10.02 13.54
CA VAL A 172 13.53 8.62 13.75
C VAL A 172 13.28 8.32 15.23
N GLU A 173 13.94 9.03 16.13
CA GLU A 173 13.74 8.93 17.59
C GLU A 173 12.29 9.28 18.00
N PHE A 174 11.57 10.07 17.19
CA PHE A 174 10.18 10.47 17.41
C PHE A 174 9.19 9.69 16.54
N LEU A 175 9.59 8.58 15.91
CA LEU A 175 8.75 7.76 15.03
C LEU A 175 7.35 7.50 15.58
N LYS A 176 7.26 7.15 16.87
CA LYS A 176 5.97 6.81 17.50
C LYS A 176 5.05 8.01 17.60
N GLU A 177 5.57 9.13 18.09
CA GLU A 177 4.85 10.38 18.29
C GLU A 177 4.41 10.97 16.95
N ILE A 178 5.29 11.01 15.95
CA ILE A 178 4.97 11.48 14.59
C ILE A 178 3.84 10.65 13.99
N ARG A 179 3.94 9.33 14.10
CA ARG A 179 2.94 8.41 13.54
C ARG A 179 1.60 8.51 14.27
N GLU A 180 1.60 8.66 15.58
CA GLU A 180 0.38 8.85 16.36
C GLU A 180 -0.32 10.17 15.99
N THR A 181 0.43 11.26 15.86
CA THR A 181 -0.10 12.55 15.40
C THR A 181 -0.63 12.46 13.97
N SER A 182 0.09 11.82 13.06
CA SER A 182 -0.36 11.58 11.68
C SER A 182 -1.68 10.81 11.63
N ILE A 183 -1.81 9.75 12.42
CA ILE A 183 -3.05 8.96 12.52
C ILE A 183 -4.17 9.79 13.15
N LYS A 184 -3.89 10.62 14.16
CA LYS A 184 -4.84 11.54 14.79
C LYS A 184 -5.37 12.55 13.76
N ILE A 185 -4.50 13.14 12.93
CA ILE A 185 -4.88 14.03 11.83
C ILE A 185 -5.84 13.31 10.87
N MET A 186 -5.47 12.11 10.41
CA MET A 186 -6.30 11.36 9.46
C MET A 186 -7.64 10.90 10.05
N LYS A 187 -7.74 10.69 11.35
CA LYS A 187 -8.98 10.31 12.05
C LYS A 187 -9.90 11.48 12.39
N ASN A 188 -9.46 12.72 12.28
CA ASN A 188 -10.25 13.89 12.59
C ASN A 188 -11.46 14.01 11.64
N ARG A 189 -12.68 14.02 12.18
CA ARG A 189 -13.93 14.07 11.38
C ARG A 189 -14.41 15.49 11.09
N LYS A 190 -13.75 16.51 11.62
CA LYS A 190 -14.12 17.92 11.43
C LYS A 190 -13.85 18.39 10.00
N PHE A 191 -12.83 17.83 9.35
CA PHE A 191 -12.38 18.20 8.03
C PHE A 191 -12.63 17.11 6.99
N SER A 192 -12.76 17.50 5.71
CA SER A 192 -12.76 16.57 4.57
C SER A 192 -11.47 15.73 4.53
N LEU A 193 -11.46 14.64 3.77
CA LEU A 193 -10.27 13.81 3.65
C LEU A 193 -9.11 14.58 3.02
N ASP A 194 -9.38 15.36 1.98
CA ASP A 194 -8.35 16.12 1.28
C ASP A 194 -7.77 17.23 2.16
N LYS A 195 -8.61 17.91 2.96
CA LYS A 195 -8.11 18.86 3.97
C LYS A 195 -7.23 18.21 5.01
N ARG A 196 -7.58 17.00 5.49
CA ARG A 196 -6.73 16.25 6.44
C ARG A 196 -5.39 15.85 5.82
N LEU A 197 -5.38 15.48 4.55
CA LEU A 197 -4.15 15.18 3.82
C LEU A 197 -3.28 16.42 3.67
N TYR A 198 -3.88 17.58 3.35
CA TYR A 198 -3.16 18.85 3.29
C TYR A 198 -2.54 19.18 4.65
N ILE A 199 -3.32 19.12 5.74
CA ILE A 199 -2.84 19.35 7.11
C ILE A 199 -1.71 18.36 7.48
N LEU A 200 -1.80 17.11 7.06
CA LEU A 200 -0.72 16.14 7.25
C LEU A 200 0.55 16.58 6.53
N GLY A 201 0.41 17.16 5.32
CA GLY A 201 1.54 17.71 4.56
C GLY A 201 2.18 18.91 5.25
N GLU A 202 1.38 19.86 5.74
CA GLU A 202 1.86 20.98 6.54
C GLU A 202 2.59 20.47 7.81
N PHE A 203 1.98 19.53 8.53
CA PHE A 203 2.60 18.94 9.73
C PHE A 203 3.98 18.33 9.44
N ILE A 204 4.10 17.54 8.37
CA ILE A 204 5.37 16.88 8.01
C ILE A 204 6.41 17.88 7.52
N ASN A 205 6.00 18.90 6.73
CA ASN A 205 6.88 19.96 6.26
C ASN A 205 7.44 20.77 7.45
N ASP A 206 6.56 21.25 8.31
CA ASP A 206 6.95 22.07 9.46
C ASP A 206 7.77 21.28 10.47
N LEU A 207 7.51 19.97 10.59
CA LEU A 207 8.31 19.07 11.42
C LEU A 207 9.74 18.90 10.88
N GLU A 208 9.90 18.79 9.57
CA GLU A 208 11.21 18.68 8.93
C GLU A 208 12.02 19.97 9.16
N ASP A 209 11.40 21.12 8.93
CA ASP A 209 12.00 22.45 9.19
C ASP A 209 12.36 22.63 10.68
N GLU A 210 11.47 22.27 11.61
CA GLU A 210 11.73 22.36 13.06
C GLU A 210 12.88 21.45 13.49
N TYR A 211 12.94 20.24 12.96
CA TYR A 211 14.01 19.29 13.28
C TYR A 211 15.37 19.77 12.80
N GLU A 212 15.44 20.33 11.59
CA GLU A 212 16.66 20.89 11.03
C GLU A 212 17.13 22.13 11.79
N TYR A 213 16.17 23.02 12.15
CA TYR A 213 16.49 24.29 12.82
C TYR A 213 16.80 24.11 14.32
N ASN A 214 16.00 23.29 15.04
CA ASN A 214 16.11 23.11 16.48
C ASN A 214 15.61 21.72 16.93
N CYS A 215 16.41 20.69 16.70
CA CYS A 215 16.03 19.30 17.01
C CYS A 215 15.60 19.07 18.49
N HIS A 216 16.04 19.92 19.43
CA HIS A 216 15.65 19.80 20.85
C HIS A 216 14.18 20.18 21.10
N ASN A 217 13.55 20.94 20.23
CA ASN A 217 12.16 21.36 20.37
C ASN A 217 11.17 20.43 19.64
N THR A 218 11.65 19.53 18.80
CA THR A 218 10.86 18.66 17.94
C THR A 218 9.77 17.90 18.70
N LEU A 219 10.09 17.33 19.87
CA LEU A 219 9.09 16.61 20.67
C LEU A 219 7.97 17.51 21.18
N SER A 220 8.31 18.74 21.60
CA SER A 220 7.32 19.73 22.03
C SER A 220 6.43 20.13 20.87
N PHE A 221 7.02 20.42 19.69
CA PHE A 221 6.29 20.71 18.46
C PHE A 221 5.27 19.61 18.12
N ILE A 222 5.68 18.34 18.11
CA ILE A 222 4.79 17.21 17.81
C ILE A 222 3.64 17.12 18.82
N LYS A 223 3.91 17.26 20.12
CA LYS A 223 2.92 17.14 21.18
C LYS A 223 1.93 18.29 21.24
N GLU A 224 2.38 19.50 20.90
CA GLU A 224 1.59 20.71 20.90
C GLU A 224 0.81 20.91 19.60
N TYR A 225 1.06 20.06 18.59
CA TYR A 225 0.37 20.13 17.29
C TYR A 225 -1.11 19.83 17.46
N ASP A 226 -1.93 20.87 17.46
CA ASP A 226 -3.36 20.78 17.67
C ASP A 226 -4.12 21.10 16.38
N ILE A 227 -4.65 20.07 15.74
CA ILE A 227 -5.45 20.16 14.53
C ILE A 227 -6.71 21.04 14.70
N ASP A 228 -7.24 21.17 15.93
CA ASP A 228 -8.44 21.95 16.20
C ASP A 228 -8.18 23.46 16.23
N THR A 229 -6.93 23.89 16.37
CA THR A 229 -6.50 25.29 16.29
C THR A 229 -6.25 25.77 14.86
N ILE A 230 -6.17 24.85 13.90
CA ILE A 230 -5.96 25.17 12.50
C ILE A 230 -7.18 25.93 12.00
N LYS A 231 -6.97 27.20 11.68
CA LYS A 231 -8.00 28.04 11.07
C LYS A 231 -8.36 27.44 9.72
N ASP A 232 -9.64 27.46 9.41
CA ASP A 232 -10.18 26.98 8.13
C ASP A 232 -9.85 27.97 7.00
N SER A 233 -8.56 28.32 6.90
CA SER A 233 -7.96 29.21 5.90
C SER A 233 -7.55 28.46 4.63
N TYR A 234 -7.94 27.21 4.53
CA TYR A 234 -7.85 26.48 3.28
C TYR A 234 -8.90 27.06 2.34
N GLU A 235 -8.51 28.09 1.61
CA GLU A 235 -9.25 28.50 0.42
C GLU A 235 -9.27 27.28 -0.50
N GLU A 236 -10.45 26.91 -1.01
CA GLU A 236 -10.59 25.90 -2.05
C GLU A 236 -9.64 26.30 -3.18
N ASN A 237 -8.45 25.75 -3.17
CA ASN A 237 -7.48 26.02 -4.22
C ASN A 237 -8.00 25.37 -5.48
N TYR A 238 -8.17 26.19 -6.50
CA TYR A 238 -8.58 25.73 -7.81
C TYR A 238 -7.58 24.68 -8.28
N MET A 239 -7.97 23.41 -8.19
CA MET A 239 -7.16 22.29 -8.60
C MET A 239 -6.72 22.49 -10.04
N ASN A 240 -5.42 22.49 -10.31
CA ASN A 240 -4.95 22.60 -11.69
C ASN A 240 -5.11 21.24 -12.41
N TYR A 241 -6.32 20.97 -12.82
CA TYR A 241 -6.70 19.71 -13.48
C TYR A 241 -5.88 19.39 -14.71
N ILE A 242 -5.39 20.39 -15.43
CA ILE A 242 -4.51 20.19 -16.58
C ILE A 242 -3.20 19.57 -16.12
N ILE A 243 -2.58 20.14 -15.09
CA ILE A 243 -1.34 19.58 -14.51
C ILE A 243 -1.59 18.18 -13.94
N GLN A 244 -2.71 17.98 -13.25
CA GLN A 244 -3.06 16.65 -12.73
C GLN A 244 -3.17 15.60 -13.82
N VAL A 245 -3.95 15.86 -14.86
CA VAL A 245 -4.15 14.89 -15.96
C VAL A 245 -2.84 14.61 -16.68
N ASP A 246 -2.02 15.63 -16.92
CA ASP A 246 -0.69 15.45 -17.53
C ASP A 246 0.25 14.64 -16.63
N PHE A 247 0.29 14.96 -15.36
CA PHE A 247 1.10 14.25 -14.35
C PHE A 247 0.69 12.77 -14.27
N PHE A 248 -0.58 12.46 -14.11
CA PHE A 248 -1.03 11.06 -14.00
C PHE A 248 -0.90 10.29 -15.32
N LYS A 249 -1.06 10.96 -16.48
CA LYS A 249 -0.74 10.38 -17.79
C LYS A 249 0.75 10.00 -17.86
N LYS A 250 1.64 10.84 -17.33
CA LYS A 250 3.07 10.54 -17.22
C LYS A 250 3.32 9.34 -16.32
N LEU A 251 2.68 9.26 -15.15
CA LEU A 251 2.79 8.13 -14.22
C LEU A 251 2.35 6.81 -14.86
N LEU A 252 1.22 6.82 -15.60
CA LEU A 252 0.77 5.67 -16.39
C LEU A 252 1.81 5.21 -17.41
N THR A 253 2.47 6.18 -18.06
CA THR A 253 3.51 5.88 -19.05
C THR A 253 4.75 5.27 -18.40
N MET A 254 5.17 5.81 -17.25
CA MET A 254 6.31 5.32 -16.49
C MET A 254 6.08 3.91 -15.94
N LEU A 255 4.83 3.58 -15.57
CA LEU A 255 4.46 2.26 -15.07
C LEU A 255 4.54 1.16 -16.14
N ARG A 256 4.58 1.53 -17.43
CA ARG A 256 4.77 0.62 -18.57
C ARG A 256 3.86 -0.61 -18.51
N VAL A 257 2.57 -0.37 -18.22
CA VAL A 257 1.57 -1.38 -17.87
C VAL A 257 1.58 -2.59 -18.79
N GLU A 258 1.66 -2.38 -20.11
CA GLU A 258 1.63 -3.46 -21.10
C GLU A 258 2.89 -4.35 -21.11
N LYS A 259 4.04 -3.81 -20.63
CA LYS A 259 5.33 -4.50 -20.68
C LYS A 259 5.75 -5.12 -19.37
N ASP A 260 5.55 -4.37 -18.29
CA ASP A 260 6.17 -4.68 -17.00
C ASP A 260 5.16 -5.24 -15.98
N ILE A 261 3.85 -5.18 -16.29
CA ILE A 261 2.79 -5.65 -15.40
C ILE A 261 2.20 -6.97 -15.91
N ASP A 262 2.23 -8.00 -15.07
CA ASP A 262 1.69 -9.33 -15.40
C ASP A 262 0.18 -9.49 -15.04
N SER A 263 -0.44 -8.50 -14.39
CA SER A 263 -1.84 -8.54 -13.98
C SER A 263 -2.78 -8.13 -15.11
N ASP A 264 -3.51 -9.09 -15.70
CA ASP A 264 -4.50 -8.80 -16.74
C ASP A 264 -5.60 -7.87 -16.25
N ARG A 265 -6.03 -8.02 -14.99
CA ARG A 265 -7.02 -7.14 -14.37
C ARG A 265 -6.52 -5.70 -14.26
N PHE A 266 -5.27 -5.48 -13.89
CA PHE A 266 -4.71 -4.13 -13.83
C PHE A 266 -4.55 -3.51 -15.22
N LYS A 267 -4.22 -4.31 -16.24
CA LYS A 267 -4.21 -3.88 -17.65
C LYS A 267 -5.59 -3.43 -18.09
N GLU A 268 -6.63 -4.19 -17.72
CA GLU A 268 -8.03 -3.84 -18.03
C GLU A 268 -8.42 -2.50 -17.39
N TYR A 269 -8.17 -2.30 -16.09
CA TYR A 269 -8.40 -1.02 -15.40
C TYR A 269 -7.65 0.14 -16.09
N SER A 270 -6.39 -0.07 -16.44
CA SER A 270 -5.58 0.95 -17.13
C SER A 270 -6.14 1.28 -18.53
N LYS A 271 -6.66 0.29 -19.25
CA LYS A 271 -7.33 0.48 -20.53
C LYS A 271 -8.63 1.28 -20.38
N GLU A 272 -9.44 0.96 -19.36
CA GLU A 272 -10.67 1.70 -19.05
C GLU A 272 -10.38 3.18 -18.77
N VAL A 273 -9.37 3.48 -17.97
CA VAL A 273 -8.93 4.84 -17.66
C VAL A 273 -8.47 5.58 -18.93
N ARG A 274 -7.63 4.95 -19.75
CA ARG A 274 -7.14 5.54 -21.01
C ARG A 274 -8.28 5.88 -21.97
N ILE A 275 -9.24 4.97 -22.13
CA ILE A 275 -10.43 5.19 -22.98
C ILE A 275 -11.35 6.22 -22.32
N GLY A 276 -11.63 6.10 -21.03
CA GLY A 276 -12.50 7.00 -20.28
C GLY A 276 -12.07 8.45 -20.42
N LEU A 277 -10.78 8.72 -20.25
CA LEU A 277 -10.18 10.04 -20.28
C LEU A 277 -9.60 10.43 -21.67
N ASN A 278 -9.72 9.58 -22.70
CA ASN A 278 -9.14 9.78 -24.05
C ASN A 278 -7.63 10.10 -24.00
N LEU A 279 -6.86 9.42 -23.16
CA LEU A 279 -5.46 9.75 -22.92
C LEU A 279 -4.53 9.47 -24.11
N ASP A 280 -4.97 8.66 -25.05
CA ASP A 280 -4.20 8.27 -26.26
C ASP A 280 -4.33 9.29 -27.40
N GLU A 281 -5.28 10.23 -27.32
CA GLU A 281 -5.43 11.28 -28.32
C GLU A 281 -4.41 12.39 -28.08
N GLU A 282 -3.59 12.68 -29.10
CA GLU A 282 -2.67 13.80 -29.07
C GLU A 282 -3.44 15.13 -29.20
N ASN A 283 -2.96 16.19 -28.51
CA ASN A 283 -3.51 17.56 -28.53
C ASN A 283 -4.87 17.80 -27.84
N TYR A 284 -5.35 16.91 -26.98
CA TYR A 284 -6.63 17.09 -26.26
C TYR A 284 -6.49 17.31 -24.75
N LEU A 285 -5.31 17.67 -24.24
CA LEU A 285 -5.07 17.74 -22.78
C LEU A 285 -6.08 18.64 -22.06
N ALA A 286 -6.36 19.86 -22.58
CA ALA A 286 -7.33 20.76 -21.96
C ALA A 286 -8.76 20.18 -21.97
N LYS A 287 -9.17 19.50 -23.06
CA LYS A 287 -10.48 18.86 -23.16
C LYS A 287 -10.58 17.66 -22.20
N ASN A 288 -9.50 16.88 -22.10
CA ASN A 288 -9.43 15.76 -21.18
C ASN A 288 -9.48 16.24 -19.72
N ALA A 289 -8.81 17.36 -19.40
CA ALA A 289 -8.89 17.99 -18.11
C ALA A 289 -10.32 18.47 -17.78
N GLN A 290 -11.01 19.12 -18.69
CA GLN A 290 -12.41 19.52 -18.49
C GLN A 290 -13.33 18.34 -18.23
N MET A 291 -13.13 17.23 -18.96
CA MET A 291 -13.89 16.01 -18.76
C MET A 291 -13.58 15.38 -17.41
N TYR A 292 -12.30 15.40 -16.99
CA TYR A 292 -11.86 14.90 -15.69
C TYR A 292 -12.46 15.72 -14.54
N ILE A 293 -12.42 17.06 -14.60
CA ILE A 293 -13.02 17.95 -13.59
C ILE A 293 -14.48 17.60 -13.34
N LYS A 294 -15.26 17.61 -14.44
CA LYS A 294 -16.70 17.34 -14.34
C LYS A 294 -17.00 15.96 -13.73
N ALA A 295 -16.26 14.94 -14.17
CA ALA A 295 -16.44 13.60 -13.66
C ALA A 295 -15.96 13.45 -12.21
N PHE A 296 -14.92 14.19 -11.83
CA PHE A 296 -14.43 14.24 -10.45
C PHE A 296 -15.50 14.80 -9.52
N GLU A 297 -16.10 15.96 -9.84
CA GLU A 297 -17.16 16.59 -9.05
C GLU A 297 -18.39 15.68 -8.93
N GLU A 298 -18.76 14.98 -10.02
CA GLU A 298 -19.87 14.03 -10.02
C GLU A 298 -19.56 12.81 -9.12
N TYR A 299 -18.36 12.23 -9.27
CA TYR A 299 -17.94 11.05 -8.53
C TYR A 299 -17.74 11.35 -7.03
N GLU A 300 -17.26 12.56 -6.71
CA GLU A 300 -17.16 13.05 -5.32
C GLU A 300 -18.53 12.97 -4.64
N LYS A 301 -19.56 13.54 -5.22
CA LYS A 301 -20.93 13.55 -4.68
C LYS A 301 -21.59 12.17 -4.67
N GLU A 302 -21.41 11.40 -5.74
CA GLU A 302 -22.08 10.10 -5.88
C GLU A 302 -21.45 8.99 -5.04
N PHE A 303 -20.14 9.08 -4.75
CA PHE A 303 -19.45 8.00 -4.08
C PHE A 303 -18.56 8.44 -2.92
N ILE A 304 -17.65 9.42 -3.11
CA ILE A 304 -16.57 9.70 -2.16
C ILE A 304 -17.12 10.28 -0.87
N GLU A 305 -18.08 11.21 -0.91
CA GLU A 305 -18.67 11.84 0.29
C GLU A 305 -19.14 10.79 1.31
N GLU A 306 -19.85 9.76 0.85
CA GLU A 306 -20.34 8.69 1.73
C GLU A 306 -19.29 7.63 2.08
N ASN A 307 -18.27 7.48 1.26
CA ASN A 307 -17.32 6.36 1.32
C ASN A 307 -15.87 6.77 1.55
N SER A 308 -15.62 8.03 1.90
CA SER A 308 -14.27 8.56 2.20
C SER A 308 -13.52 7.75 3.27
N TYR A 309 -14.25 7.02 4.12
CA TYR A 309 -13.67 6.12 5.11
C TYR A 309 -12.84 4.99 4.51
N ILE A 310 -13.14 4.55 3.28
CA ILE A 310 -12.36 3.53 2.56
C ILE A 310 -10.94 4.04 2.33
N PHE A 311 -10.82 5.25 1.79
CA PHE A 311 -9.54 5.90 1.52
C PHE A 311 -8.81 6.29 2.80
N LYS A 312 -9.53 6.81 3.79
CA LYS A 312 -8.98 7.07 5.13
C LYS A 312 -8.35 5.80 5.73
N ASN A 313 -9.04 4.66 5.65
CA ASN A 313 -8.54 3.40 6.18
C ASN A 313 -7.30 2.92 5.41
N TYR A 314 -7.27 3.09 4.08
CA TYR A 314 -6.09 2.83 3.27
C TYR A 314 -4.88 3.65 3.77
N ILE A 315 -5.06 4.96 3.96
CA ILE A 315 -4.00 5.87 4.41
C ILE A 315 -3.53 5.54 5.83
N VAL A 316 -4.47 5.32 6.77
CA VAL A 316 -4.13 4.96 8.16
C VAL A 316 -3.40 3.62 8.22
N ASN A 317 -3.84 2.64 7.42
CA ASN A 317 -3.12 1.36 7.31
C ASN A 317 -1.72 1.55 6.74
N PHE A 318 -1.56 2.37 5.70
CA PHE A 318 -0.25 2.67 5.12
C PHE A 318 0.69 3.32 6.13
N ILE A 319 0.23 4.36 6.85
CA ILE A 319 0.99 5.06 7.90
C ILE A 319 1.51 4.06 8.95
N TYR A 320 0.67 3.12 9.36
CA TYR A 320 1.05 2.14 10.37
C TYR A 320 1.99 1.06 9.82
N SER A 321 1.67 0.48 8.66
CA SER A 321 2.38 -0.68 8.10
C SER A 321 3.77 -0.34 7.55
N ASN A 322 3.96 0.86 7.03
CA ASN A 322 5.16 1.25 6.29
C ASN A 322 6.13 2.14 7.09
N LEU A 323 5.99 2.21 8.41
CA LEU A 323 6.82 3.04 9.28
C LEU A 323 6.85 4.52 8.85
N PHE A 324 5.69 5.04 8.40
CA PHE A 324 5.58 6.45 8.00
C PHE A 324 6.00 7.39 9.16
N PRO A 325 6.75 8.47 8.88
CA PRO A 325 7.16 8.98 7.58
C PRO A 325 8.59 8.58 7.15
N PHE A 326 9.07 7.40 7.54
CA PHE A 326 10.42 6.90 7.25
C PHE A 326 10.41 5.81 6.16
N CYS A 327 9.40 5.82 5.28
CA CYS A 327 9.28 4.88 4.16
C CYS A 327 10.32 5.17 3.07
N GLU A 328 10.65 6.43 2.86
CA GLU A 328 11.70 6.90 1.97
C GLU A 328 12.90 7.37 2.82
N ARG A 329 14.12 7.28 2.26
CA ARG A 329 15.33 7.39 3.09
C ARG A 329 15.88 8.81 3.27
N GLU A 330 15.54 9.74 2.39
CA GLU A 330 16.23 11.02 2.32
C GLU A 330 15.50 12.14 3.07
N SER A 331 14.15 12.15 3.05
CA SER A 331 13.32 13.17 3.66
C SER A 331 12.01 12.57 4.15
N ILE A 332 11.49 13.09 5.26
CA ILE A 332 10.16 12.67 5.73
C ILE A 332 9.05 13.24 4.85
N PHE A 333 9.29 14.39 4.20
CA PHE A 333 8.36 14.95 3.23
C PHE A 333 8.28 14.11 1.95
N ASP A 334 9.38 13.46 1.51
CA ASP A 334 9.35 12.49 0.42
C ASP A 334 8.38 11.34 0.69
N SER A 335 8.35 10.84 1.91
CA SER A 335 7.40 9.77 2.32
C SER A 335 5.95 10.25 2.27
N TYR A 336 5.71 11.51 2.67
CA TYR A 336 4.39 12.11 2.61
C TYR A 336 3.93 12.31 1.16
N ILE A 337 4.75 12.91 0.29
CA ILE A 337 4.36 13.16 -1.11
C ILE A 337 4.12 11.84 -1.85
N MET A 338 4.91 10.81 -1.58
CA MET A 338 4.72 9.48 -2.16
C MET A 338 3.43 8.81 -1.68
N LEU A 339 3.01 9.00 -0.42
CA LEU A 339 1.70 8.56 0.07
C LEU A 339 0.57 9.33 -0.62
N LEU A 340 0.67 10.65 -0.71
CA LEU A 340 -0.32 11.50 -1.36
C LEU A 340 -0.52 11.11 -2.82
N ILE A 341 0.57 10.91 -3.56
CA ILE A 341 0.51 10.50 -4.97
C ILE A 341 -0.16 9.13 -5.13
N ARG A 342 0.11 8.15 -4.25
CA ARG A 342 -0.61 6.86 -4.27
C ARG A 342 -2.11 7.06 -4.15
N TYR A 343 -2.56 7.83 -3.17
CA TYR A 343 -3.97 8.12 -2.97
C TYR A 343 -4.59 8.85 -4.17
N THR A 344 -3.96 9.91 -4.64
CA THR A 344 -4.51 10.73 -5.74
C THR A 344 -4.45 9.98 -7.08
N PHE A 345 -3.49 9.07 -7.26
CA PHE A 345 -3.44 8.20 -8.43
C PHE A 345 -4.54 7.12 -8.40
N ILE A 346 -4.84 6.54 -7.23
CA ILE A 346 -6.01 5.69 -7.04
C ILE A 346 -7.28 6.45 -7.43
N ARG A 347 -7.46 7.68 -6.93
CA ARG A 347 -8.60 8.55 -7.25
C ARG A 347 -8.70 8.85 -8.74
N PHE A 348 -7.59 9.17 -9.39
CA PHE A 348 -7.53 9.39 -10.84
C PHE A 348 -8.00 8.16 -11.63
N TYR A 349 -7.57 6.97 -11.26
CA TYR A 349 -8.06 5.74 -11.88
C TYR A 349 -9.56 5.58 -11.70
N LEU A 350 -10.06 5.76 -10.48
CA LEU A 350 -11.50 5.59 -10.19
C LEU A 350 -12.38 6.58 -10.96
N VAL A 351 -11.94 7.82 -11.10
CA VAL A 351 -12.65 8.82 -11.94
C VAL A 351 -12.60 8.43 -13.42
N GLY A 352 -11.45 7.97 -13.92
CA GLY A 352 -11.33 7.50 -15.31
C GLY A 352 -12.21 6.29 -15.61
N MET A 353 -12.26 5.31 -14.71
CA MET A 353 -13.15 4.16 -14.79
C MET A 353 -14.64 4.58 -14.70
N TYR A 354 -14.98 5.51 -13.81
CA TYR A 354 -16.33 6.07 -13.73
C TYR A 354 -16.79 6.67 -15.05
N ILE A 355 -15.93 7.45 -15.74
CA ILE A 355 -16.24 8.01 -17.06
C ILE A 355 -16.46 6.89 -18.09
N TYR A 356 -15.57 5.89 -18.10
CA TYR A 356 -15.67 4.75 -19.01
C TYR A 356 -16.98 4.00 -18.84
N HIS A 357 -17.35 3.67 -17.59
CA HIS A 357 -18.59 2.97 -17.28
C HIS A 357 -19.83 3.82 -17.61
N LYS A 358 -19.77 5.13 -17.38
CA LYS A 358 -20.88 6.05 -17.71
C LYS A 358 -21.11 6.19 -19.22
N LYS A 359 -20.05 6.14 -20.03
CA LYS A 359 -20.13 6.17 -21.49
C LYS A 359 -20.72 4.86 -22.08
N ASN A 360 -20.46 3.72 -21.43
CA ASN A 360 -20.86 2.40 -21.89
C ASN A 360 -22.15 1.90 -21.19
N LYS A 361 -23.16 2.77 -21.08
CA LYS A 361 -24.41 2.59 -20.32
C LYS A 361 -25.21 1.30 -20.60
N GLU A 362 -24.98 0.61 -21.70
CA GLU A 362 -25.71 -0.63 -22.05
C GLU A 362 -25.30 -1.84 -21.20
N VAL A 363 -24.13 -1.78 -20.51
CA VAL A 363 -23.58 -2.90 -19.73
C VAL A 363 -23.63 -2.65 -18.22
N LEU A 364 -23.54 -1.39 -17.76
CA LEU A 364 -23.33 -1.08 -16.35
C LEU A 364 -24.18 0.14 -15.90
N ASN A 365 -25.37 -0.10 -15.46
CA ASN A 365 -26.27 0.93 -14.90
C ASN A 365 -25.89 1.37 -13.46
N LYS A 366 -24.61 1.28 -13.05
CA LYS A 366 -24.16 1.58 -11.68
C LYS A 366 -22.86 2.41 -11.67
N ALA A 367 -22.81 3.38 -10.75
CA ALA A 367 -21.56 3.88 -10.20
C ALA A 367 -20.72 2.69 -9.70
N LEU A 368 -19.39 2.84 -9.65
CA LEU A 368 -18.50 1.82 -9.11
C LEU A 368 -18.97 1.44 -7.70
N SER A 369 -19.25 0.15 -7.49
CA SER A 369 -19.64 -0.34 -6.16
C SER A 369 -18.46 -0.27 -5.18
N LYS A 370 -18.74 -0.32 -3.88
CA LYS A 370 -17.69 -0.36 -2.84
C LYS A 370 -16.75 -1.55 -3.04
N GLU A 371 -17.31 -2.67 -3.43
CA GLU A 371 -16.59 -3.92 -3.70
C GLU A 371 -15.64 -3.76 -4.90
N GLU A 372 -16.06 -3.06 -5.95
CA GLU A 372 -15.22 -2.75 -7.11
C GLU A 372 -14.09 -1.79 -6.74
N VAL A 373 -14.39 -0.75 -5.95
CA VAL A 373 -13.37 0.19 -5.43
C VAL A 373 -12.35 -0.54 -4.56
N VAL A 374 -12.79 -1.38 -3.63
CA VAL A 374 -11.90 -2.19 -2.78
C VAL A 374 -11.03 -3.12 -3.63
N ARG A 375 -11.63 -3.80 -4.61
CA ARG A 375 -10.91 -4.67 -5.54
C ARG A 375 -9.88 -3.92 -6.37
N PHE A 376 -10.21 -2.71 -6.82
CA PHE A 376 -9.25 -1.88 -7.54
C PHE A 376 -8.08 -1.45 -6.63
N ILE A 377 -8.36 -0.96 -5.41
CA ILE A 377 -7.32 -0.57 -4.44
C ILE A 377 -6.42 -1.77 -4.10
N GLN A 378 -7.00 -2.95 -3.91
CA GLN A 378 -6.24 -4.19 -3.70
C GLN A 378 -5.31 -4.50 -4.88
N CYS A 379 -5.84 -4.46 -6.10
CA CYS A 379 -5.07 -4.72 -7.32
C CYS A 379 -3.96 -3.68 -7.53
N PHE A 380 -4.26 -2.40 -7.26
CA PHE A 380 -3.30 -1.30 -7.28
C PHE A 380 -2.16 -1.54 -6.28
N SER A 381 -2.50 -1.86 -5.02
CA SER A 381 -1.50 -2.17 -3.99
C SER A 381 -0.61 -3.36 -4.40
N LYS A 382 -1.21 -4.42 -4.94
CA LYS A 382 -0.44 -5.60 -5.40
C LYS A 382 0.53 -5.26 -6.53
N VAL A 383 0.12 -4.41 -7.46
CA VAL A 383 0.89 -4.09 -8.67
C VAL A 383 1.86 -2.94 -8.44
N VAL A 384 1.38 -1.81 -7.91
CA VAL A 384 2.14 -0.56 -7.85
C VAL A 384 3.03 -0.50 -6.62
N GLU A 385 2.50 -0.85 -5.44
CA GLU A 385 3.24 -0.71 -4.17
C GLU A 385 4.39 -1.72 -4.04
N HIS A 386 4.33 -2.83 -4.78
CA HIS A 386 5.41 -3.82 -4.83
C HIS A 386 6.36 -3.64 -6.03
N HIS A 387 6.15 -2.64 -6.87
CA HIS A 387 7.00 -2.37 -8.04
C HIS A 387 8.16 -1.43 -7.69
N LYS A 388 9.18 -1.96 -7.02
CA LYS A 388 10.31 -1.18 -6.48
C LYS A 388 10.95 -0.23 -7.49
N THR A 389 11.25 -0.71 -8.70
CA THR A 389 11.87 0.13 -9.74
C THR A 389 11.00 1.32 -10.11
N TYR A 390 9.70 1.09 -10.30
CA TYR A 390 8.75 2.17 -10.59
C TYR A 390 8.70 3.22 -9.47
N LEU A 391 8.67 2.79 -8.21
CA LEU A 391 8.63 3.72 -7.07
C LEU A 391 9.89 4.56 -6.95
N ILE A 392 11.06 3.98 -7.24
CA ILE A 392 12.33 4.71 -7.28
C ILE A 392 12.31 5.73 -8.42
N ASP A 393 11.93 5.31 -9.63
CA ASP A 393 11.85 6.19 -10.80
C ASP A 393 10.85 7.33 -10.58
N LEU A 394 9.71 7.03 -9.92
CA LEU A 394 8.71 8.02 -9.55
C LEU A 394 9.26 9.06 -8.57
N LEU A 395 9.93 8.64 -7.50
CA LEU A 395 10.51 9.57 -6.53
C LEU A 395 11.59 10.46 -7.18
N ASN A 396 12.44 9.88 -8.03
CA ASN A 396 13.42 10.64 -8.79
C ASN A 396 12.74 11.68 -9.70
N TYR A 397 11.69 11.29 -10.42
CA TYR A 397 10.92 12.20 -11.26
C TYR A 397 10.30 13.36 -10.48
N ILE A 398 9.77 13.09 -9.29
CA ILE A 398 9.21 14.12 -8.40
C ILE A 398 10.28 15.13 -7.99
N LYS A 399 11.46 14.65 -7.60
CA LYS A 399 12.59 15.50 -7.19
C LYS A 399 13.17 16.32 -8.34
N GLU A 400 13.34 15.73 -9.50
CA GLU A 400 13.87 16.39 -10.70
C GLU A 400 12.97 17.53 -11.19
N HIS A 401 11.67 17.51 -10.84
CA HIS A 401 10.70 18.53 -11.25
C HIS A 401 10.23 19.43 -10.10
N ASP A 402 10.89 19.37 -8.94
CA ASP A 402 10.51 20.13 -7.74
C ASP A 402 9.04 19.92 -7.32
N PHE A 403 8.53 18.69 -7.44
CA PHE A 403 7.15 18.34 -7.06
C PHE A 403 7.03 17.86 -5.59
N ASN A 404 8.12 17.81 -4.85
CA ASN A 404 8.12 17.47 -3.42
C ASN A 404 7.97 18.72 -2.53
N ASN A 405 6.91 19.50 -2.75
CA ASN A 405 6.62 20.71 -2.00
C ASN A 405 5.10 20.94 -1.80
N LEU A 406 4.72 21.82 -0.86
CA LEU A 406 3.32 22.10 -0.52
C LEU A 406 2.52 22.73 -1.67
N GLU A 407 3.15 23.44 -2.60
CA GLU A 407 2.44 24.01 -3.77
C GLU A 407 1.98 22.89 -4.71
N PHE A 408 2.81 21.87 -4.91
CA PHE A 408 2.39 20.71 -5.68
C PHE A 408 1.32 19.88 -4.95
N VAL A 409 1.37 19.80 -3.63
CA VAL A 409 0.29 19.20 -2.82
C VAL A 409 -1.05 19.85 -3.11
N LYS A 410 -1.11 21.20 -3.14
CA LYS A 410 -2.32 21.95 -3.50
C LYS A 410 -2.79 21.68 -4.93
N THR A 411 -1.87 21.34 -5.84
CA THR A 411 -2.21 20.94 -7.21
C THR A 411 -2.89 19.57 -7.26
N LEU A 412 -2.54 18.67 -6.35
CA LEU A 412 -3.10 17.31 -6.31
C LEU A 412 -4.41 17.21 -5.52
N LEU A 413 -4.67 18.14 -4.59
CA LEU A 413 -5.86 18.17 -3.74
C LEU A 413 -6.80 19.30 -4.18
N PRO A 414 -8.13 19.12 -4.15
CA PRO A 414 -9.13 20.15 -4.50
C PRO A 414 -9.16 21.31 -3.50
#